data_55b19705e6dd496c5c451b9a8a2b5c39
#
_entry.id   55b19705e6dd496c5c451b9a8a2b5c39
#
_cell.length_a   1.000
_cell.length_b   1.000
_cell.length_c   1.000
_cell.angle_alpha   90.00
_cell.angle_beta   90.00
_cell.angle_gamma   90.00
#
_symmetry.space_group_name_H-M   'P 1'
#
loop_
_entity.id
_entity.type
_entity.pdbx_description
1 polymer ?
#
loop_
_entity_poly.entity_id
_entity_poly.type
_entity_poly.pdbx_seq_one_letter_code
_entity_poly.pdbx_strand_id
1 'polypeptide(L)'
;HHLVLRRQRQMCIRDRTGEKMSSSKPKTTIFLDDDIDSITKKISKAYSGGQSTIEEHRRLGGNPDIDVAYQYMMYFFEQDDAYLGEINSAYRSGKILAGEMKQLCIDKATDWMKNHQELRAQTEHLTHDFLARDAR
;
A
#
# COMPACT_ATOMS: atom_id res chain seq x y z
N HIS A 1 12.47 -18.07 -2.16
CA HIS A 1 11.37 -18.47 -1.28
C HIS A 1 10.43 -17.31 -0.93
N HIS A 2 10.94 -16.10 -0.59
CA HIS A 2 10.12 -14.94 -0.25
C HIS A 2 9.29 -14.37 -1.41
N LEU A 3 9.78 -14.39 -2.64
CA LEU A 3 9.07 -13.91 -3.84
C LEU A 3 7.85 -14.78 -4.18
N VAL A 4 7.92 -16.08 -3.97
CA VAL A 4 6.79 -17.01 -4.21
C VAL A 4 5.71 -16.81 -3.16
N LEU A 5 6.08 -16.62 -1.91
CA LEU A 5 5.14 -16.35 -0.81
C LEU A 5 4.43 -15.00 -0.98
N ARG A 6 5.12 -13.96 -1.47
CA ARG A 6 4.50 -12.68 -1.81
C ARG A 6 3.46 -12.84 -2.93
N ARG A 7 3.74 -13.59 -4.01
CA ARG A 7 2.79 -13.83 -5.09
C ARG A 7 1.54 -14.58 -4.62
N GLN A 8 1.66 -15.57 -3.77
CA GLN A 8 0.51 -16.30 -3.22
C GLN A 8 -0.35 -15.44 -2.29
N ARG A 9 0.26 -14.49 -1.55
CA ARG A 9 -0.45 -13.54 -0.70
C ARG A 9 -1.19 -12.45 -1.48
N GLN A 10 -0.76 -12.14 -2.70
CA GLN A 10 -1.41 -11.15 -3.57
C GLN A 10 -2.84 -11.53 -3.99
N MET A 11 -3.22 -12.79 -3.89
CA MET A 11 -4.57 -13.23 -4.26
C MET A 11 -5.68 -12.76 -3.32
N CYS A 12 -5.34 -12.20 -2.16
CA CYS A 12 -6.29 -11.77 -1.12
C CYS A 12 -6.09 -10.33 -0.68
N ILE A 13 -5.60 -9.42 -1.57
CA ILE A 13 -5.44 -8.01 -1.25
C ILE A 13 -6.81 -7.39 -1.00
N ARG A 14 -6.90 -6.65 0.11
CA ARG A 14 -8.11 -5.96 0.52
C ARG A 14 -8.11 -4.52 0.03
N ASP A 15 -9.29 -4.00 -0.28
CA ASP A 15 -9.49 -2.59 -0.53
C ASP A 15 -9.52 -1.80 0.81
N ARG A 16 -9.70 -0.47 0.73
CA ARG A 16 -9.74 0.36 1.94
C ARG A 16 -10.87 -0.01 2.92
N THR A 17 -11.86 -0.77 2.51
CA THR A 17 -12.98 -1.24 3.37
C THR A 17 -12.69 -2.58 4.03
N GLY A 18 -11.57 -3.21 3.71
CA GLY A 18 -11.21 -4.55 4.18
C GLY A 18 -11.83 -5.68 3.35
N GLU A 19 -12.55 -5.38 2.27
CA GLU A 19 -13.06 -6.35 1.31
C GLU A 19 -12.01 -6.68 0.24
N LYS A 20 -12.24 -7.74 -0.53
CA LYS A 20 -11.38 -8.09 -1.66
C LYS A 20 -11.33 -6.94 -2.66
N MET A 21 -10.11 -6.53 -3.05
CA MET A 21 -9.90 -5.48 -4.03
C MET A 21 -10.55 -5.82 -5.37
N SER A 22 -11.27 -4.87 -5.96
CA SER A 22 -11.93 -5.02 -7.25
C SER A 22 -11.89 -3.74 -8.06
N SER A 23 -11.56 -3.85 -9.34
CA SER A 23 -11.58 -2.72 -10.28
C SER A 23 -12.99 -2.13 -10.48
N SER A 24 -14.04 -2.88 -10.15
CA SER A 24 -15.43 -2.40 -10.18
C SER A 24 -15.78 -1.43 -9.03
N LYS A 25 -14.89 -1.28 -8.04
CA LYS A 25 -15.05 -0.38 -6.89
C LYS A 25 -13.97 0.71 -6.88
N PRO A 26 -13.96 1.66 -7.83
CA PRO A 26 -12.87 2.63 -7.98
C PRO A 26 -12.67 3.57 -6.79
N LYS A 27 -13.72 3.82 -6.01
CA LYS A 27 -13.64 4.68 -4.81
C LYS A 27 -12.87 4.04 -3.65
N THR A 28 -12.75 2.72 -3.63
CA THR A 28 -12.12 1.97 -2.53
C THR A 28 -10.81 1.32 -2.93
N THR A 29 -10.55 1.16 -4.21
CA THR A 29 -9.34 0.55 -4.77
C THR A 29 -8.32 1.63 -5.14
N ILE A 30 -7.03 1.39 -4.87
CA ILE A 30 -5.93 2.23 -5.33
C ILE A 30 -5.50 1.75 -6.71
N PHE A 31 -5.45 2.68 -7.67
CA PHE A 31 -4.97 2.44 -9.02
C PHE A 31 -3.60 3.07 -9.22
N LEU A 32 -2.83 2.54 -10.18
CA LEU A 32 -1.49 3.04 -10.52
C LEU A 32 -1.49 4.44 -11.14
N ASP A 33 -2.62 4.87 -11.65
CA ASP A 33 -2.85 6.19 -12.25
C ASP A 33 -3.59 7.17 -11.31
N ASP A 34 -3.87 6.76 -10.07
CA ASP A 34 -4.41 7.66 -9.06
C ASP A 34 -3.40 8.79 -8.76
N ASP A 35 -3.91 10.00 -8.57
CA ASP A 35 -3.09 11.10 -8.05
C ASP A 35 -2.79 10.93 -6.54
N ILE A 36 -1.78 11.66 -6.06
CA ILE A 36 -1.31 11.58 -4.67
C ILE A 36 -2.42 11.95 -3.68
N ASP A 37 -3.26 12.93 -4.01
CA ASP A 37 -4.37 13.35 -3.15
C ASP A 37 -5.43 12.26 -3.04
N SER A 38 -5.74 11.59 -4.14
CA SER A 38 -6.67 10.45 -4.18
C SER A 38 -6.17 9.29 -3.32
N ILE A 39 -4.89 8.92 -3.48
CA ILE A 39 -4.24 7.87 -2.72
C ILE A 39 -4.25 8.20 -1.22
N THR A 40 -3.85 9.41 -0.85
CA THR A 40 -3.86 9.89 0.53
C THR A 40 -5.25 9.77 1.15
N LYS A 41 -6.29 10.21 0.44
CA LYS A 41 -7.69 10.09 0.91
C LYS A 41 -8.15 8.64 1.06
N LYS A 42 -7.77 7.77 0.12
CA LYS A 42 -8.12 6.34 0.16
C LYS A 42 -7.45 5.65 1.35
N ILE A 43 -6.16 5.88 1.58
CA ILE A 43 -5.40 5.28 2.69
C ILE A 43 -5.88 5.86 4.04
N SER A 44 -6.12 7.17 4.15
CA SER A 44 -6.61 7.80 5.39
C SER A 44 -7.94 7.21 5.86
N LYS A 45 -8.79 6.81 4.92
CA LYS A 45 -10.09 6.18 5.19
C LYS A 45 -10.05 4.65 5.19
N ALA A 46 -8.86 4.05 5.09
CA ALA A 46 -8.72 2.60 5.05
C ALA A 46 -9.11 1.97 6.38
N TYR A 47 -9.64 0.74 6.30
CA TYR A 47 -9.93 -0.07 7.47
C TYR A 47 -8.66 -0.30 8.28
N SER A 48 -8.76 -0.14 9.58
CA SER A 48 -7.64 -0.22 10.51
C SER A 48 -7.77 -1.44 11.43
N GLY A 49 -6.64 -2.06 11.73
CA GLY A 49 -6.53 -3.10 12.76
C GLY A 49 -6.34 -2.56 14.18
N GLY A 50 -6.47 -1.24 14.39
CA GLY A 50 -6.32 -0.61 15.70
C GLY A 50 -7.55 -0.77 16.60
N GLN A 51 -7.41 -0.32 17.84
CA GLN A 51 -8.48 -0.30 18.84
C GLN A 51 -9.30 0.99 18.75
N SER A 52 -10.43 1.03 19.46
CA SER A 52 -11.38 2.15 19.44
C SER A 52 -10.83 3.43 20.08
N THR A 53 -9.97 3.29 21.08
CA THR A 53 -9.31 4.42 21.76
C THR A 53 -7.80 4.29 21.75
N ILE A 54 -7.10 5.41 21.92
CA ILE A 54 -5.63 5.45 21.99
C ILE A 54 -5.13 4.64 23.19
N GLU A 55 -5.79 4.75 24.33
CA GLU A 55 -5.44 4.04 25.56
C GLU A 55 -5.55 2.53 25.38
N GLU A 56 -6.65 2.07 24.78
CA GLU A 56 -6.84 0.64 24.47
C GLU A 56 -5.79 0.15 23.47
N HIS A 57 -5.50 0.96 22.44
CA HIS A 57 -4.49 0.61 21.45
C HIS A 57 -3.09 0.51 22.08
N ARG A 58 -2.72 1.44 22.96
CA ARG A 58 -1.45 1.40 23.70
C ARG A 58 -1.33 0.17 24.59
N ARG A 59 -2.45 -0.28 25.17
CA ARG A 59 -2.51 -1.42 26.08
C ARG A 59 -2.57 -2.76 25.35
N LEU A 60 -3.42 -2.87 24.32
CA LEU A 60 -3.74 -4.13 23.64
C LEU A 60 -2.99 -4.32 22.32
N GLY A 61 -2.49 -3.23 21.75
CA GLY A 61 -1.90 -3.22 20.41
C GLY A 61 -2.94 -3.31 19.29
N GLY A 62 -2.46 -3.20 18.06
CA GLY A 62 -3.24 -3.39 16.86
C GLY A 62 -3.01 -4.75 16.20
N ASN A 63 -3.86 -5.10 15.26
CA ASN A 63 -3.72 -6.29 14.44
C ASN A 63 -3.32 -5.91 13.01
N PRO A 64 -2.03 -6.08 12.62
CA PRO A 64 -1.58 -5.75 11.28
C PRO A 64 -2.15 -6.69 10.19
N ASP A 65 -2.62 -7.88 10.55
CA ASP A 65 -3.12 -8.86 9.60
C ASP A 65 -4.44 -8.41 8.94
N ILE A 66 -5.19 -7.53 9.62
CA ILE A 66 -6.43 -6.95 9.11
C ILE A 66 -6.31 -5.46 8.78
N ASP A 67 -5.16 -4.85 9.04
CA ASP A 67 -4.90 -3.44 8.75
C ASP A 67 -4.56 -3.24 7.28
N VAL A 68 -5.40 -2.51 6.56
CA VAL A 68 -5.26 -2.31 5.11
C VAL A 68 -4.01 -1.50 4.76
N ALA A 69 -3.65 -0.49 5.56
CA ALA A 69 -2.44 0.29 5.34
C ALA A 69 -1.18 -0.56 5.46
N TYR A 70 -1.11 -1.43 6.49
CA TYR A 70 0.00 -2.37 6.63
C TYR A 70 0.07 -3.36 5.46
N GLN A 71 -1.08 -3.89 5.01
CA GLN A 71 -1.13 -4.80 3.86
C GLN A 71 -0.66 -4.12 2.58
N TYR A 72 -1.00 -2.86 2.34
CA TYR A 72 -0.52 -2.12 1.17
C TYR A 72 1.00 -1.92 1.21
N MET A 73 1.58 -1.58 2.37
CA MET A 73 3.04 -1.53 2.52
C MET A 73 3.67 -2.87 2.21
N MET A 74 3.17 -3.95 2.80
CA MET A 74 3.72 -5.29 2.66
C MET A 74 3.64 -5.81 1.22
N TYR A 75 2.59 -5.50 0.47
CA TYR A 75 2.40 -6.04 -0.88
C TYR A 75 2.99 -5.15 -1.97
N PHE A 76 3.00 -3.84 -1.79
CA PHE A 76 3.31 -2.90 -2.87
C PHE A 76 4.46 -1.95 -2.59
N PHE A 77 4.49 -1.31 -1.43
CA PHE A 77 5.27 -0.10 -1.25
C PHE A 77 6.56 -0.29 -0.46
N GLU A 78 6.71 -1.38 0.29
CA GLU A 78 7.92 -1.66 1.06
C GLU A 78 8.50 -3.02 0.68
N GLN A 79 9.78 -3.02 0.33
CA GLN A 79 10.49 -4.23 -0.05
C GLN A 79 11.36 -4.80 1.08
N ASP A 80 11.66 -4.00 2.11
CA ASP A 80 12.47 -4.40 3.25
C ASP A 80 11.62 -5.19 4.25
N ASP A 81 11.80 -6.51 4.25
CA ASP A 81 11.08 -7.41 5.15
C ASP A 81 11.47 -7.24 6.62
N ALA A 82 12.71 -6.82 6.92
CA ALA A 82 13.16 -6.52 8.28
C ALA A 82 12.43 -5.29 8.81
N TYR A 83 12.34 -4.23 8.03
CA TYR A 83 11.60 -3.01 8.37
C TYR A 83 10.10 -3.30 8.57
N LEU A 84 9.49 -4.09 7.69
CA LEU A 84 8.09 -4.52 7.85
C LEU A 84 7.89 -5.33 9.14
N GLY A 85 8.85 -6.18 9.51
CA GLY A 85 8.82 -6.93 10.76
C GLY A 85 8.88 -6.03 12.00
N GLU A 86 9.69 -4.98 11.97
CA GLU A 86 9.76 -3.98 13.03
C GLU A 86 8.44 -3.22 13.20
N ILE A 87 7.85 -2.76 12.09
CA ILE A 87 6.54 -2.10 12.08
C ILE A 87 5.46 -3.05 12.62
N ASN A 88 5.45 -4.30 12.17
CA ASN A 88 4.51 -5.33 12.65
C ASN A 88 4.58 -5.48 14.17
N SER A 89 5.76 -5.66 14.71
CA SER A 89 5.99 -5.81 16.15
C SER A 89 5.60 -4.55 16.94
N ALA A 90 5.93 -3.37 16.40
CA ALA A 90 5.59 -2.10 17.02
C ALA A 90 4.08 -1.83 17.03
N TYR A 91 3.37 -2.26 16.00
CA TYR A 91 1.91 -2.14 15.92
C TYR A 91 1.21 -3.10 16.88
N ARG A 92 1.65 -4.35 16.93
CA ARG A 92 1.13 -5.36 17.88
C ARG A 92 1.37 -4.99 19.34
N SER A 93 2.46 -4.30 19.64
CA SER A 93 2.78 -3.84 20.99
C SER A 93 2.13 -2.50 21.35
N GLY A 94 1.38 -1.87 20.44
CA GLY A 94 0.74 -0.57 20.65
C GLY A 94 1.69 0.63 20.62
N LYS A 95 2.95 0.44 20.19
CA LYS A 95 3.91 1.55 20.03
C LYS A 95 3.54 2.45 18.86
N ILE A 96 3.09 1.87 17.75
CA ILE A 96 2.59 2.58 16.57
C ILE A 96 1.06 2.61 16.62
N LEU A 97 0.48 3.79 16.52
CA LEU A 97 -0.97 3.98 16.43
C LEU A 97 -1.48 3.73 15.01
N ALA A 98 -2.79 3.49 14.87
CA ALA A 98 -3.43 3.29 13.56
C ALA A 98 -3.25 4.48 12.61
N GLY A 99 -3.30 5.71 13.12
CA GLY A 99 -3.03 6.92 12.34
C GLY A 99 -1.58 7.00 11.87
N GLU A 100 -0.63 6.63 12.72
CA GLU A 100 0.80 6.58 12.37
C GLU A 100 1.08 5.50 11.32
N MET A 101 0.43 4.33 11.41
CA MET A 101 0.50 3.28 10.39
C MET A 101 0.01 3.79 9.02
N LYS A 102 -1.11 4.50 9.00
CA LYS A 102 -1.62 5.10 7.76
C LYS A 102 -0.68 6.14 7.19
N GLN A 103 -0.08 6.97 8.03
CA GLN A 103 0.89 7.98 7.59
C GLN A 103 2.14 7.34 6.98
N LEU A 104 2.68 6.29 7.61
CA LEU A 104 3.80 5.52 7.04
C LEU A 104 3.44 4.96 5.66
N CYS A 105 2.24 4.41 5.52
CA CYS A 105 1.76 3.90 4.23
C CYS A 105 1.62 5.01 3.18
N ILE A 106 1.08 6.18 3.54
CA ILE A 106 0.96 7.33 2.64
C ILE A 106 2.32 7.80 2.15
N ASP A 107 3.29 7.92 3.04
CA ASP A 107 4.66 8.35 2.69
C ASP A 107 5.31 7.37 1.72
N LYS A 108 5.23 6.08 1.99
CA LYS A 108 5.75 5.02 1.11
C LYS A 108 5.02 4.96 -0.22
N ALA A 109 3.70 5.07 -0.22
CA ALA A 109 2.89 5.08 -1.44
C ALA A 109 3.21 6.30 -2.31
N THR A 110 3.38 7.47 -1.71
CA THR A 110 3.74 8.70 -2.41
C THR A 110 5.10 8.58 -3.10
N ASP A 111 6.12 8.08 -2.41
CA ASP A 111 7.45 7.88 -2.97
C ASP A 111 7.42 6.85 -4.11
N TRP A 112 6.72 5.75 -3.90
CA TRP A 112 6.58 4.70 -4.91
C TRP A 112 5.88 5.21 -6.18
N MET A 113 4.81 5.98 -6.02
CA MET A 113 4.05 6.53 -7.16
C MET A 113 4.83 7.57 -7.93
N LYS A 114 5.59 8.45 -7.25
CA LYS A 114 6.48 9.40 -7.91
C LYS A 114 7.52 8.68 -8.78
N ASN A 115 8.19 7.67 -8.22
CA ASN A 115 9.18 6.87 -8.95
C ASN A 115 8.55 6.14 -10.13
N HIS A 116 7.36 5.59 -9.97
CA HIS A 116 6.64 4.89 -11.03
C HIS A 116 6.24 5.83 -12.18
N GLN A 117 5.74 7.03 -11.85
CA GLN A 117 5.36 8.05 -12.84
C GLN A 117 6.58 8.58 -13.61
N GLU A 118 7.71 8.79 -12.95
CA GLU A 118 8.97 9.18 -13.58
C GLU A 118 9.48 8.10 -14.56
N LEU A 119 9.49 6.83 -14.14
CA LEU A 119 9.86 5.71 -15.01
C LEU A 119 8.93 5.58 -16.21
N ARG A 120 7.64 5.74 -16.00
CA ARG A 120 6.64 5.71 -17.09
C ARG A 120 6.88 6.83 -18.10
N ALA A 121 7.11 8.05 -17.65
CA ALA A 121 7.43 9.19 -18.52
C ALA A 121 8.71 8.96 -19.34
N GLN A 122 9.74 8.36 -18.73
CA GLN A 122 11.01 8.02 -19.43
C GLN A 122 10.82 6.92 -20.48
N THR A 123 9.93 5.95 -20.25
CA THR A 123 9.69 4.83 -21.16
C THR A 123 8.70 5.15 -22.28
N GLU A 124 7.93 6.22 -22.15
CA GLU A 124 6.95 6.65 -23.15
C GLU A 124 7.62 7.02 -24.49
N HIS A 125 8.81 7.64 -24.46
CA HIS A 125 9.65 7.89 -25.64
C HIS A 125 10.08 6.62 -26.34
N LEU A 126 10.45 5.57 -25.59
CA LEU A 126 10.91 4.30 -26.15
C LEU A 126 9.78 3.56 -26.86
N THR A 127 8.57 3.64 -26.34
CA THR A 127 7.39 3.01 -26.97
C THR A 127 7.04 3.66 -28.29
N HIS A 128 7.12 4.98 -28.36
CA HIS A 128 6.89 5.73 -29.59
C HIS A 128 7.93 5.40 -30.66
N ASP A 129 9.20 5.28 -30.31
CA ASP A 129 10.27 4.92 -31.22
C ASP A 129 10.16 3.47 -31.72
N PHE A 130 9.69 2.54 -30.90
CA PHE A 130 9.42 1.16 -31.28
C PHE A 130 8.28 1.07 -32.31
N LEU A 131 7.16 1.71 -32.05
CA LEU A 131 6.01 1.73 -32.95
C LEU A 131 6.32 2.43 -34.29
N ALA A 132 7.18 3.46 -34.30
CA ALA A 132 7.61 4.14 -35.48
C ALA A 132 8.57 3.29 -36.37
N ARG A 133 9.28 2.32 -35.78
CA ARG A 133 10.17 1.38 -36.53
C ARG A 133 9.38 0.25 -37.19
N ASP A 134 8.34 -0.27 -36.52
CA ASP A 134 7.51 -1.35 -37.10
C ASP A 134 6.55 -0.85 -38.21
N ALA A 135 6.32 0.45 -38.30
CA ALA A 135 5.48 1.07 -39.36
C ALA A 135 6.24 1.33 -40.68
N ARG A 136 7.53 0.94 -40.78
CA ARG A 136 8.36 1.02 -42.02
C ARG A 136 8.59 -0.37 -42.62
#